data_65c5d4b78f091329edba4d7eb8860867
#
_entry.id   65c5d4b78f091329edba4d7eb8860867
#
_cell.length_a   1.000
_cell.length_b   1.000
_cell.length_c   1.000
_cell.angle_alpha   90.00
_cell.angle_beta   90.00
_cell.angle_gamma   90.00
#
_symmetry.space_group_name_H-M   'P 1'
#
loop_
_entity.id
_entity.type
_entity.pdbx_description
1 polymer ?
#
loop_
_entity_poly.entity_id
_entity_poly.type
_entity_poly.pdbx_seq_one_letter_code
_entity_poly.pdbx_strand_id
1 'polypeptide(L)'
;RSHLNPYSKGHPYASMTIDEEIELIRQTNVSELREFYYTFMHANSFNGAVVGDFDEQIIETKLNKLTGGWETKVPYQRIQTRVANKETINKLIDTPDKAGAAFGALHTFALRDDNPDYPALMMANQMFGGGFISSRLANRLRQQDGLSYGARSFLTVGSFDENATFGAYAICAPENLDRVEVGFKEELNRVLRDGFTQQELNDARKGVLENAKLDRAKDGRLVRTLSNNIDLERTMMWDKNYEDALESLTVEQVNEVFRKYFPLENFSIVKAGDSSKL
;
A
#
# COMPACT_ATOMS: atom_id res chain seq x y z
N ARG A 1 3.62 -8.29 -9.26
CA ARG A 1 4.63 -7.38 -8.64
C ARG A 1 5.99 -7.53 -9.30
N SER A 2 6.49 -8.74 -9.58
CA SER A 2 7.81 -8.94 -10.20
C SER A 2 7.98 -8.20 -11.53
N HIS A 3 6.96 -8.17 -12.40
CA HIS A 3 7.00 -7.43 -13.66
C HIS A 3 7.25 -5.93 -13.47
N LEU A 4 6.65 -5.33 -12.44
CA LEU A 4 6.79 -3.91 -12.11
C LEU A 4 7.97 -3.62 -11.17
N ASN A 5 8.82 -4.61 -10.89
CA ASN A 5 10.02 -4.41 -10.09
C ASN A 5 11.13 -3.81 -10.96
N PRO A 6 11.66 -2.61 -10.63
CA PRO A 6 12.68 -1.94 -11.44
C PRO A 6 14.11 -2.44 -11.18
N TYR A 7 14.30 -3.32 -10.18
CA TYR A 7 15.63 -3.68 -9.69
C TYR A 7 16.16 -4.94 -10.37
N SER A 8 17.44 -4.91 -10.72
CA SER A 8 18.14 -6.07 -11.25
C SER A 8 18.48 -7.09 -10.17
N LYS A 9 18.73 -8.34 -10.56
CA LYS A 9 19.20 -9.40 -9.66
C LYS A 9 20.44 -8.96 -8.88
N GLY A 10 20.44 -9.23 -7.58
CA GLY A 10 21.48 -8.82 -6.64
C GLY A 10 21.21 -7.50 -5.91
N HIS A 11 20.20 -6.73 -6.32
CA HIS A 11 19.75 -5.57 -5.57
C HIS A 11 18.88 -6.01 -4.38
N PRO A 12 18.96 -5.38 -3.18
CA PRO A 12 18.17 -5.78 -2.01
C PRO A 12 16.64 -5.81 -2.25
N TYR A 13 16.14 -4.96 -3.16
CA TYR A 13 14.72 -4.92 -3.53
C TYR A 13 14.39 -5.68 -4.81
N ALA A 14 15.33 -6.46 -5.36
CA ALA A 14 15.02 -7.29 -6.53
C ALA A 14 14.00 -8.38 -6.16
N SER A 15 13.05 -8.63 -7.07
CA SER A 15 12.13 -9.75 -6.92
C SER A 15 12.87 -11.06 -7.20
N MET A 16 12.74 -12.01 -6.29
CA MET A 16 13.17 -13.40 -6.47
C MET A 16 11.98 -14.28 -6.85
N THR A 17 12.26 -15.38 -7.53
CA THR A 17 11.29 -16.45 -7.67
C THR A 17 11.16 -17.23 -6.36
N ILE A 18 10.07 -17.98 -6.21
CA ILE A 18 9.88 -18.84 -5.01
C ILE A 18 11.02 -19.84 -4.88
N ASP A 19 11.49 -20.42 -5.99
CA ASP A 19 12.61 -21.38 -5.96
C ASP A 19 13.91 -20.73 -5.54
N GLU A 20 14.20 -19.50 -5.98
CA GLU A 20 15.36 -18.72 -5.53
C GLU A 20 15.28 -18.39 -4.03
N GLU A 21 14.11 -18.02 -3.52
CA GLU A 21 13.88 -17.77 -2.09
C GLU A 21 14.07 -19.05 -1.25
N ILE A 22 13.52 -20.19 -1.71
CA ILE A 22 13.68 -21.47 -1.04
C ILE A 22 15.16 -21.88 -0.98
N GLU A 23 15.88 -21.70 -2.07
CA GLU A 23 17.30 -22.05 -2.12
C GLU A 23 18.13 -21.14 -1.20
N LEU A 24 17.85 -19.83 -1.19
CA LEU A 24 18.49 -18.90 -0.27
C LEU A 24 18.26 -19.29 1.20
N ILE A 25 17.02 -19.63 1.57
CA ILE A 25 16.67 -20.07 2.93
C ILE A 25 17.44 -21.36 3.30
N ARG A 26 17.54 -22.32 2.38
CA ARG A 26 18.28 -23.58 2.63
C ARG A 26 19.77 -23.37 2.85
N GLN A 27 20.36 -22.38 2.17
CA GLN A 27 21.78 -22.05 2.31
C GLN A 27 22.09 -21.22 3.54
N THR A 28 21.11 -20.46 4.06
CA THR A 28 21.29 -19.60 5.23
C THR A 28 21.50 -20.42 6.50
N ASN A 29 22.55 -20.11 7.26
CA ASN A 29 22.84 -20.73 8.53
C ASN A 29 22.81 -19.75 9.71
N VAL A 30 22.79 -20.29 10.93
CA VAL A 30 22.67 -19.48 12.17
C VAL A 30 23.87 -18.55 12.36
N SER A 31 25.07 -18.93 11.90
CA SER A 31 26.25 -18.06 12.02
C SER A 31 26.12 -16.80 11.17
N GLU A 32 25.68 -16.95 9.92
CA GLU A 32 25.42 -15.82 9.01
C GLU A 32 24.33 -14.89 9.55
N LEU A 33 23.23 -15.46 10.11
CA LEU A 33 22.18 -14.66 10.73
C LEU A 33 22.70 -13.87 11.95
N ARG A 34 23.57 -14.48 12.76
CA ARG A 34 24.18 -13.78 13.91
C ARG A 34 25.11 -12.66 13.44
N GLU A 35 25.95 -12.92 12.43
CA GLU A 35 26.83 -11.92 11.84
C GLU A 35 26.02 -10.74 11.29
N PHE A 36 24.97 -11.01 10.52
CA PHE A 36 24.05 -9.99 10.02
C PHE A 36 23.43 -9.18 11.15
N TYR A 37 22.90 -9.86 12.18
CA TYR A 37 22.29 -9.20 13.33
C TYR A 37 23.25 -8.25 14.03
N TYR A 38 24.46 -8.70 14.38
CA TYR A 38 25.44 -7.88 15.08
C TYR A 38 26.04 -6.79 14.20
N THR A 39 25.99 -6.94 12.89
CA THR A 39 26.50 -5.92 11.95
C THR A 39 25.49 -4.81 11.72
N PHE A 40 24.21 -5.14 11.57
CA PHE A 40 23.20 -4.18 11.08
C PHE A 40 22.15 -3.81 12.12
N MET A 41 21.88 -4.64 13.12
CA MET A 41 20.90 -4.34 14.17
C MET A 41 21.59 -3.62 15.32
N HIS A 42 21.28 -2.34 15.50
CA HIS A 42 21.92 -1.48 16.50
C HIS A 42 21.04 -0.30 16.91
N ALA A 43 21.41 0.39 18.00
CA ALA A 43 20.66 1.50 18.54
C ALA A 43 21.04 2.88 17.97
N ASN A 44 22.07 3.00 17.15
CA ASN A 44 22.51 4.31 16.59
C ASN A 44 21.43 5.01 15.73
N SER A 45 20.52 4.23 15.13
CA SER A 45 19.40 4.73 14.32
C SER A 45 18.05 4.27 14.86
N PHE A 46 17.96 4.08 16.19
CA PHE A 46 16.72 3.64 16.83
C PHE A 46 15.82 4.83 17.08
N ASN A 47 14.62 4.78 16.54
CA ASN A 47 13.51 5.67 16.86
C ASN A 47 12.44 4.90 17.63
N GLY A 48 11.89 5.49 18.66
CA GLY A 48 10.87 4.84 19.46
C GLY A 48 9.86 5.84 20.03
N ALA A 49 8.68 5.33 20.29
CA ALA A 49 7.63 6.08 20.98
C ALA A 49 7.03 5.22 22.10
N VAL A 50 6.62 5.86 23.16
CA VAL A 50 5.92 5.22 24.29
C VAL A 50 4.64 5.98 24.54
N VAL A 51 3.53 5.26 24.71
CA VAL A 51 2.22 5.83 25.03
C VAL A 51 1.60 5.01 26.15
N GLY A 52 1.06 5.67 27.18
CA GLY A 52 0.43 5.05 28.33
C GLY A 52 0.66 5.84 29.62
N ASP A 53 0.32 5.23 30.74
CA ASP A 53 0.58 5.77 32.08
C ASP A 53 1.92 5.24 32.62
N PHE A 54 2.97 6.07 32.59
CA PHE A 54 4.32 5.68 33.00
C PHE A 54 5.13 6.85 33.56
N ASP A 55 6.17 6.54 34.33
CA ASP A 55 7.18 7.48 34.75
C ASP A 55 8.24 7.64 33.65
N GLU A 56 8.37 8.84 33.11
CA GLU A 56 9.26 9.17 31.99
C GLU A 56 10.73 8.88 32.34
N GLN A 57 11.19 9.24 33.56
CA GLN A 57 12.58 9.04 33.99
C GLN A 57 12.92 7.55 34.12
N ILE A 58 11.97 6.76 34.61
CA ILE A 58 12.15 5.30 34.70
C ILE A 58 12.27 4.68 33.32
N ILE A 59 11.41 5.07 32.37
CA ILE A 59 11.46 4.56 30.99
C ILE A 59 12.77 4.96 30.31
N GLU A 60 13.14 6.23 30.38
CA GLU A 60 14.39 6.74 29.82
C GLU A 60 15.61 5.98 30.38
N THR A 61 15.69 5.81 31.70
CA THR A 61 16.77 5.07 32.35
C THR A 61 16.85 3.64 31.85
N LYS A 62 15.70 2.95 31.71
CA LYS A 62 15.65 1.57 31.21
C LYS A 62 16.05 1.49 29.75
N LEU A 63 15.58 2.39 28.90
CA LEU A 63 15.94 2.43 27.49
C LEU A 63 17.44 2.66 27.32
N ASN A 64 18.00 3.66 27.99
CA ASN A 64 19.43 3.95 27.96
C ASN A 64 20.28 2.74 28.41
N LYS A 65 19.83 2.00 29.43
CA LYS A 65 20.48 0.77 29.85
C LYS A 65 20.42 -0.34 28.81
N LEU A 66 19.30 -0.46 28.07
CA LEU A 66 19.12 -1.49 27.07
C LEU A 66 19.86 -1.18 25.76
N THR A 67 19.92 0.07 25.37
CA THR A 67 20.48 0.53 24.10
C THR A 67 21.90 1.06 24.22
N GLY A 68 22.32 1.46 25.44
CA GLY A 68 23.68 1.95 25.70
C GLY A 68 24.73 0.88 25.44
N GLY A 69 25.63 1.14 24.49
CA GLY A 69 26.64 0.17 24.05
C GLY A 69 26.17 -0.77 22.92
N TRP A 70 24.94 -0.66 22.45
CA TRP A 70 24.46 -1.40 21.28
C TRP A 70 24.71 -0.56 20.02
N GLU A 71 25.96 -0.54 19.60
CA GLU A 71 26.46 0.31 18.52
C GLU A 71 27.03 -0.52 17.36
N THR A 72 26.97 0.04 16.17
CA THR A 72 27.69 -0.48 14.99
C THR A 72 28.57 0.60 14.39
N LYS A 73 29.62 0.16 13.68
CA LYS A 73 30.47 1.02 12.87
C LYS A 73 29.96 1.15 11.42
N VAL A 74 28.96 0.36 11.05
CA VAL A 74 28.37 0.40 9.70
C VAL A 74 27.39 1.58 9.65
N PRO A 75 27.64 2.59 8.80
CA PRO A 75 26.72 3.71 8.68
C PRO A 75 25.40 3.27 8.06
N TYR A 76 24.28 3.79 8.58
CA TYR A 76 22.98 3.59 7.95
C TYR A 76 22.96 4.22 6.56
N GLN A 77 22.51 3.47 5.58
CA GLN A 77 22.24 3.93 4.23
C GLN A 77 20.84 3.53 3.79
N ARG A 78 20.00 4.50 3.54
CA ARG A 78 18.66 4.25 2.99
C ARG A 78 18.77 3.78 1.53
N ILE A 79 18.12 2.70 1.21
CA ILE A 79 18.01 2.22 -0.17
C ILE A 79 16.85 2.95 -0.82
N GLN A 80 17.12 3.70 -1.90
CA GLN A 80 16.09 4.43 -2.63
C GLN A 80 15.15 3.48 -3.37
N THR A 81 13.85 3.79 -3.29
CA THR A 81 12.84 3.12 -4.11
C THR A 81 12.60 3.88 -5.41
N ARG A 82 12.28 3.14 -6.48
CA ARG A 82 12.10 3.69 -7.83
C ARG A 82 10.83 3.17 -8.47
N VAL A 83 10.22 3.99 -9.29
CA VAL A 83 9.10 3.57 -10.15
C VAL A 83 9.64 2.71 -11.28
N ALA A 84 8.92 1.64 -11.58
CA ALA A 84 9.21 0.82 -12.76
C ALA A 84 8.69 1.52 -14.03
N ASN A 85 9.58 1.83 -14.94
CA ASN A 85 9.20 2.23 -16.30
C ASN A 85 9.15 0.97 -17.18
N LYS A 86 8.03 0.26 -17.16
CA LYS A 86 7.80 -0.99 -17.88
C LYS A 86 6.53 -0.87 -18.72
N GLU A 87 6.55 -1.54 -19.87
CA GLU A 87 5.35 -1.72 -20.68
C GLU A 87 4.27 -2.45 -19.88
N THR A 88 3.02 -2.09 -20.10
CA THR A 88 1.88 -2.77 -19.48
C THR A 88 1.72 -4.17 -20.05
N ILE A 89 1.24 -5.09 -19.21
CA ILE A 89 0.94 -6.47 -19.63
C ILE A 89 -0.50 -6.82 -19.29
N ASN A 90 -1.05 -7.77 -20.06
CA ASN A 90 -2.24 -8.52 -19.68
C ASN A 90 -1.90 -10.01 -19.79
N LYS A 91 -1.75 -10.69 -18.66
CA LYS A 91 -1.24 -12.07 -18.60
C LYS A 91 -2.15 -12.97 -17.78
N LEU A 92 -2.43 -14.15 -18.32
CA LEU A 92 -3.03 -15.26 -17.58
C LEU A 92 -1.91 -16.21 -17.08
N ILE A 93 -2.01 -16.61 -15.82
CA ILE A 93 -1.19 -17.67 -15.21
C ILE A 93 -2.12 -18.85 -14.97
N ASP A 94 -1.85 -19.96 -15.63
CA ASP A 94 -2.65 -21.18 -15.46
C ASP A 94 -2.35 -21.84 -14.11
N THR A 95 -3.40 -22.12 -13.34
CA THR A 95 -3.31 -22.76 -12.02
C THR A 95 -4.41 -23.80 -11.87
N PRO A 96 -4.32 -24.94 -12.60
CA PRO A 96 -5.39 -25.94 -12.67
C PRO A 96 -5.65 -26.67 -11.34
N ASP A 97 -4.69 -26.62 -10.41
CA ASP A 97 -4.79 -27.20 -9.06
C ASP A 97 -5.51 -26.29 -8.05
N LYS A 98 -5.89 -25.07 -8.43
CA LYS A 98 -6.57 -24.11 -7.55
C LYS A 98 -8.08 -24.05 -7.82
N ALA A 99 -8.85 -24.15 -6.75
CA ALA A 99 -10.31 -24.01 -6.81
C ALA A 99 -10.78 -22.56 -7.05
N GLY A 100 -9.97 -21.58 -6.67
CA GLY A 100 -10.25 -20.16 -6.84
C GLY A 100 -9.33 -19.50 -7.84
N ALA A 101 -9.77 -18.36 -8.36
CA ALA A 101 -9.01 -17.50 -9.26
C ALA A 101 -8.78 -16.13 -8.65
N ALA A 102 -7.74 -15.46 -9.12
CA ALA A 102 -7.36 -14.11 -8.67
C ALA A 102 -7.15 -13.20 -9.88
N PHE A 103 -7.72 -12.01 -9.78
CA PHE A 103 -7.50 -10.89 -10.68
C PHE A 103 -6.66 -9.84 -9.96
N GLY A 104 -5.69 -9.24 -10.64
CA GLY A 104 -4.91 -8.12 -10.16
C GLY A 104 -4.63 -7.11 -11.27
N ALA A 105 -4.86 -5.84 -11.00
CA ALA A 105 -4.50 -4.72 -11.86
C ALA A 105 -3.59 -3.77 -11.06
N LEU A 106 -2.44 -3.40 -11.61
CA LEU A 106 -1.43 -2.58 -10.93
C LEU A 106 -0.93 -1.49 -11.86
N HIS A 107 -0.77 -0.29 -11.30
CA HIS A 107 -0.15 0.86 -11.94
C HIS A 107 0.84 1.51 -10.98
N THR A 108 2.05 1.81 -11.45
CA THR A 108 3.10 2.52 -10.68
C THR A 108 3.39 3.86 -11.32
N PHE A 109 3.56 4.90 -10.49
CA PHE A 109 3.79 6.26 -10.96
C PHE A 109 4.62 7.06 -9.95
N ALA A 110 5.21 8.17 -10.41
CA ALA A 110 5.98 9.05 -9.56
C ALA A 110 5.04 9.92 -8.71
N LEU A 111 5.04 9.70 -7.42
CA LEU A 111 4.35 10.53 -6.43
C LEU A 111 4.94 10.30 -5.05
N ARG A 112 4.99 11.34 -4.24
CA ARG A 112 5.33 11.32 -2.83
C ARG A 112 4.17 11.84 -1.99
N ASP A 113 4.09 11.47 -0.71
CA ASP A 113 2.97 11.81 0.16
C ASP A 113 2.92 13.28 0.61
N ASP A 114 3.92 14.09 0.25
CA ASP A 114 3.90 15.55 0.38
C ASP A 114 3.41 16.27 -0.89
N ASN A 115 3.06 15.52 -1.95
CA ASN A 115 2.48 16.08 -3.16
C ASN A 115 1.06 16.61 -2.87
N PRO A 116 0.69 17.80 -3.36
CA PRO A 116 -0.65 18.38 -3.13
C PRO A 116 -1.81 17.50 -3.63
N ASP A 117 -1.57 16.62 -4.60
CA ASP A 117 -2.58 15.68 -5.11
C ASP A 117 -2.81 14.45 -4.19
N TYR A 118 -1.91 14.22 -3.22
CA TYR A 118 -1.96 13.02 -2.38
C TYR A 118 -3.27 12.87 -1.59
N PRO A 119 -3.81 13.89 -0.90
CA PRO A 119 -5.08 13.76 -0.19
C PRO A 119 -6.25 13.40 -1.12
N ALA A 120 -6.30 13.99 -2.31
CA ALA A 120 -7.32 13.70 -3.31
C ALA A 120 -7.20 12.26 -3.85
N LEU A 121 -5.99 11.76 -4.10
CA LEU A 121 -5.74 10.37 -4.50
C LEU A 121 -6.15 9.37 -3.44
N MET A 122 -5.87 9.66 -2.16
CA MET A 122 -6.29 8.80 -1.06
C MET A 122 -7.81 8.73 -0.95
N MET A 123 -8.51 9.84 -1.11
CA MET A 123 -9.99 9.87 -1.15
C MET A 123 -10.54 9.14 -2.37
N ALA A 124 -9.93 9.32 -3.54
CA ALA A 124 -10.30 8.62 -4.76
C ALA A 124 -10.16 7.09 -4.60
N ASN A 125 -9.04 6.62 -4.04
CA ASN A 125 -8.85 5.21 -3.71
C ASN A 125 -9.90 4.70 -2.72
N GLN A 126 -10.21 5.48 -1.67
CA GLN A 126 -11.22 5.12 -0.67
C GLN A 126 -12.59 4.90 -1.32
N MET A 127 -13.01 5.77 -2.23
CA MET A 127 -14.28 5.66 -2.95
C MET A 127 -14.26 4.57 -4.03
N PHE A 128 -13.13 4.38 -4.71
CA PHE A 128 -13.03 3.38 -5.78
C PHE A 128 -13.05 1.94 -5.27
N GLY A 129 -12.21 1.58 -4.29
CA GLY A 129 -12.09 0.20 -3.81
C GLY A 129 -11.54 0.07 -2.39
N GLY A 130 -10.98 1.13 -1.79
CA GLY A 130 -10.41 1.11 -0.44
C GLY A 130 -11.44 1.09 0.67
N GLY A 131 -12.61 1.64 0.45
CA GLY A 131 -13.72 1.76 1.41
C GLY A 131 -14.53 0.50 1.66
N PHE A 132 -13.99 -0.66 1.35
CA PHE A 132 -14.63 -1.97 1.55
C PHE A 132 -15.98 -2.09 0.82
N ILE A 133 -17.08 -2.48 1.51
CA ILE A 133 -18.39 -2.80 0.90
C ILE A 133 -19.03 -1.59 0.21
N SER A 134 -18.81 -0.39 0.69
CA SER A 134 -19.38 0.84 0.13
C SER A 134 -18.63 1.40 -1.08
N SER A 135 -17.51 0.80 -1.46
CA SER A 135 -16.72 1.25 -2.61
C SER A 135 -17.33 0.83 -3.95
N ARG A 136 -17.03 1.61 -5.01
CA ARG A 136 -17.52 1.37 -6.37
C ARG A 136 -17.19 -0.06 -6.85
N LEU A 137 -15.94 -0.48 -6.67
CA LEU A 137 -15.47 -1.77 -7.15
C LEU A 137 -16.12 -2.95 -6.42
N ALA A 138 -16.27 -2.86 -5.09
CA ALA A 138 -16.95 -3.89 -4.31
C ALA A 138 -18.44 -3.94 -4.64
N ASN A 139 -19.08 -2.79 -4.82
CA ASN A 139 -20.48 -2.72 -5.22
C ASN A 139 -20.68 -3.37 -6.60
N ARG A 140 -19.85 -3.02 -7.59
CA ARG A 140 -19.93 -3.57 -8.94
C ARG A 140 -19.69 -5.07 -8.98
N LEU A 141 -18.53 -5.53 -8.51
CA LEU A 141 -18.08 -6.91 -8.70
C LEU A 141 -18.69 -7.90 -7.71
N ARG A 142 -19.04 -7.45 -6.50
CA ARG A 142 -19.59 -8.32 -5.46
C ARG A 142 -21.09 -8.22 -5.33
N GLN A 143 -21.65 -6.99 -5.19
CA GLN A 143 -23.06 -6.84 -4.85
C GLN A 143 -23.96 -6.92 -6.09
N GLN A 144 -23.61 -6.24 -7.17
CA GLN A 144 -24.42 -6.20 -8.39
C GLN A 144 -24.24 -7.44 -9.24
N ASP A 145 -22.99 -7.81 -9.53
CA ASP A 145 -22.69 -8.88 -10.48
C ASP A 145 -22.51 -10.25 -9.82
N GLY A 146 -22.24 -10.29 -8.51
CA GLY A 146 -21.99 -11.55 -7.79
C GLY A 146 -20.76 -12.33 -8.25
N LEU A 147 -19.78 -11.63 -8.88
CA LEU A 147 -18.64 -12.29 -9.52
C LEU A 147 -17.51 -12.61 -8.55
N SER A 148 -17.41 -11.86 -7.44
CA SER A 148 -16.25 -11.93 -6.55
C SER A 148 -16.67 -12.03 -5.10
N TYR A 149 -15.94 -12.82 -4.31
CA TYR A 149 -16.04 -12.86 -2.85
C TYR A 149 -15.55 -11.57 -2.18
N GLY A 150 -14.61 -10.88 -2.83
CA GLY A 150 -14.10 -9.59 -2.39
C GLY A 150 -13.30 -8.92 -3.49
N ALA A 151 -13.59 -7.64 -3.70
CA ALA A 151 -12.88 -6.78 -4.62
C ALA A 151 -12.45 -5.51 -3.86
N ARG A 152 -11.19 -5.10 -4.02
CA ARG A 152 -10.63 -3.94 -3.33
C ARG A 152 -9.59 -3.24 -4.20
N SER A 153 -9.36 -1.97 -3.87
CA SER A 153 -8.17 -1.24 -4.32
C SER A 153 -7.31 -0.80 -3.15
N PHE A 154 -6.07 -0.49 -3.44
CA PHE A 154 -5.12 0.11 -2.51
C PHE A 154 -4.26 1.13 -3.21
N LEU A 155 -3.80 2.11 -2.46
CA LEU A 155 -2.82 3.09 -2.88
C LEU A 155 -1.69 3.13 -1.85
N THR A 156 -0.48 2.87 -2.29
CA THR A 156 0.73 3.01 -1.49
C THR A 156 1.56 4.12 -2.08
N VAL A 157 2.01 5.05 -1.26
CA VAL A 157 2.79 6.21 -1.68
C VAL A 157 4.03 6.33 -0.82
N GLY A 158 5.17 6.55 -1.45
CA GLY A 158 6.43 6.76 -0.75
C GLY A 158 6.48 8.10 -0.02
N SER A 159 7.12 8.10 1.17
CA SER A 159 7.35 9.35 1.92
C SER A 159 8.70 9.98 1.60
N PHE A 160 9.70 9.18 1.23
CA PHE A 160 11.04 9.66 0.90
C PHE A 160 11.31 9.75 -0.60
N ASP A 161 10.72 8.83 -1.37
CA ASP A 161 10.95 8.73 -2.81
C ASP A 161 9.62 8.88 -3.57
N GLU A 162 9.70 9.45 -4.76
CA GLU A 162 8.55 9.52 -5.68
C GLU A 162 8.23 8.13 -6.24
N ASN A 163 7.55 7.33 -5.44
CA ASN A 163 7.17 5.97 -5.78
C ASN A 163 5.78 5.68 -5.23
N ALA A 164 4.81 5.62 -6.12
CA ALA A 164 3.45 5.25 -5.79
C ALA A 164 3.02 4.01 -6.56
N THR A 165 2.19 3.21 -5.93
CA THR A 165 1.53 2.04 -6.53
C THR A 165 0.05 2.09 -6.23
N PHE A 166 -0.77 2.17 -7.27
CA PHE A 166 -2.19 1.89 -7.18
C PHE A 166 -2.44 0.48 -7.66
N GLY A 167 -3.24 -0.28 -6.91
CA GLY A 167 -3.62 -1.63 -7.29
C GLY A 167 -5.08 -1.93 -6.99
N ALA A 168 -5.66 -2.80 -7.81
CA ALA A 168 -6.95 -3.42 -7.56
C ALA A 168 -6.81 -4.93 -7.64
N TYR A 169 -7.57 -5.64 -6.83
CA TYR A 169 -7.61 -7.09 -6.86
C TYR A 169 -9.00 -7.62 -6.54
N ALA A 170 -9.29 -8.80 -7.09
CA ALA A 170 -10.49 -9.54 -6.78
C ALA A 170 -10.20 -11.04 -6.72
N ILE A 171 -10.93 -11.75 -5.86
CA ILE A 171 -10.90 -13.21 -5.78
C ILE A 171 -12.26 -13.73 -6.23
N CYS A 172 -12.27 -14.67 -7.17
CA CYS A 172 -13.48 -15.17 -7.81
C CYS A 172 -13.38 -16.67 -8.11
N ALA A 173 -14.46 -17.24 -8.61
CA ALA A 173 -14.41 -18.54 -9.25
C ALA A 173 -13.72 -18.41 -10.63
N PRO A 174 -12.98 -19.43 -11.12
CA PRO A 174 -12.25 -19.36 -12.37
C PRO A 174 -13.12 -18.90 -13.56
N GLU A 175 -14.34 -19.43 -13.70
CA GLU A 175 -15.31 -19.08 -14.74
C GLU A 175 -15.75 -17.60 -14.74
N ASN A 176 -15.50 -16.86 -13.67
CA ASN A 176 -15.83 -15.45 -13.57
C ASN A 176 -14.65 -14.51 -13.88
N LEU A 177 -13.45 -15.05 -14.11
CA LEU A 177 -12.22 -14.28 -14.15
C LEU A 177 -12.21 -13.21 -15.26
N ASP A 178 -12.68 -13.54 -16.46
CA ASP A 178 -12.76 -12.58 -17.57
C ASP A 178 -13.87 -11.53 -17.32
N ARG A 179 -14.99 -11.93 -16.72
CA ARG A 179 -16.06 -10.99 -16.33
C ARG A 179 -15.61 -10.02 -15.25
N VAL A 180 -14.75 -10.46 -14.32
CA VAL A 180 -14.13 -9.59 -13.31
C VAL A 180 -13.23 -8.54 -13.96
N GLU A 181 -12.42 -8.95 -14.97
CA GLU A 181 -11.59 -8.00 -15.72
C GLU A 181 -12.45 -6.96 -16.45
N VAL A 182 -13.51 -7.42 -17.13
CA VAL A 182 -14.45 -6.52 -17.81
C VAL A 182 -15.09 -5.56 -16.83
N GLY A 183 -15.62 -6.06 -15.71
CA GLY A 183 -16.27 -5.23 -14.69
C GLY A 183 -15.32 -4.21 -14.05
N PHE A 184 -14.05 -4.58 -13.82
CA PHE A 184 -13.02 -3.62 -13.36
C PHE A 184 -12.80 -2.51 -14.39
N LYS A 185 -12.61 -2.86 -15.66
CA LYS A 185 -12.37 -1.88 -16.74
C LYS A 185 -13.56 -0.95 -16.95
N GLU A 186 -14.77 -1.50 -16.93
CA GLU A 186 -16.01 -0.72 -17.04
C GLU A 186 -16.17 0.26 -15.89
N GLU A 187 -15.94 -0.18 -14.64
CA GLU A 187 -16.08 0.69 -13.48
C GLU A 187 -14.99 1.76 -13.44
N LEU A 188 -13.74 1.42 -13.78
CA LEU A 188 -12.67 2.40 -13.92
C LEU A 188 -13.03 3.46 -14.98
N ASN A 189 -13.45 3.04 -16.17
CA ASN A 189 -13.87 3.94 -17.25
C ASN A 189 -15.09 4.77 -16.87
N ARG A 190 -16.02 4.22 -16.09
CA ARG A 190 -17.17 4.97 -15.58
C ARG A 190 -16.73 6.12 -14.69
N VAL A 191 -15.80 5.85 -13.75
CA VAL A 191 -15.26 6.90 -12.87
C VAL A 191 -14.46 7.92 -13.67
N LEU A 192 -13.66 7.50 -14.66
CA LEU A 192 -12.90 8.42 -15.51
C LEU A 192 -13.81 9.36 -16.30
N ARG A 193 -14.94 8.87 -16.80
CA ARG A 193 -15.92 9.65 -17.57
C ARG A 193 -16.82 10.50 -16.69
N ASP A 194 -17.48 9.88 -15.71
CA ASP A 194 -18.59 10.48 -14.95
C ASP A 194 -18.13 11.08 -13.60
N GLY A 195 -17.00 10.61 -13.08
CA GLY A 195 -16.45 10.98 -11.79
C GLY A 195 -17.16 10.32 -10.61
N PHE A 196 -16.67 10.65 -9.42
CA PHE A 196 -17.35 10.40 -8.14
C PHE A 196 -18.37 11.52 -7.89
N THR A 197 -19.37 11.22 -7.07
CA THR A 197 -20.40 12.18 -6.65
C THR A 197 -20.00 12.90 -5.36
N GLN A 198 -20.62 14.05 -5.10
CA GLN A 198 -20.43 14.80 -3.84
C GLN A 198 -20.84 13.95 -2.62
N GLN A 199 -21.86 13.11 -2.75
CA GLN A 199 -22.31 12.24 -1.67
C GLN A 199 -21.25 11.21 -1.31
N GLU A 200 -20.62 10.54 -2.31
CA GLU A 200 -19.54 9.58 -2.09
C GLU A 200 -18.35 10.23 -1.38
N LEU A 201 -17.97 11.44 -1.79
CA LEU A 201 -16.90 12.17 -1.13
C LEU A 201 -17.25 12.51 0.33
N ASN A 202 -18.47 12.96 0.59
CA ASN A 202 -18.90 13.29 1.94
C ASN A 202 -18.89 12.07 2.87
N ASP A 203 -19.39 10.93 2.39
CA ASP A 203 -19.44 9.68 3.16
C ASP A 203 -18.03 9.13 3.41
N ALA A 204 -17.18 9.11 2.39
CA ALA A 204 -15.79 8.65 2.50
C ALA A 204 -14.99 9.56 3.44
N ARG A 205 -15.09 10.88 3.31
CA ARG A 205 -14.45 11.87 4.17
C ARG A 205 -14.83 11.67 5.63
N LYS A 206 -16.12 11.58 5.90
CA LYS A 206 -16.63 11.34 7.24
C LYS A 206 -16.02 10.08 7.85
N GLY A 207 -16.04 8.97 7.10
CA GLY A 207 -15.49 7.70 7.57
C GLY A 207 -13.99 7.77 7.85
N VAL A 208 -13.20 8.41 6.99
CA VAL A 208 -11.75 8.56 7.16
C VAL A 208 -11.42 9.42 8.38
N LEU A 209 -12.06 10.57 8.54
CA LEU A 209 -11.81 11.48 9.66
C LEU A 209 -12.27 10.91 11.01
N GLU A 210 -13.41 10.22 11.05
CA GLU A 210 -13.86 9.52 12.25
C GLU A 210 -12.89 8.39 12.65
N ASN A 211 -12.42 7.59 11.69
CA ASN A 211 -11.42 6.55 11.94
C ASN A 211 -10.10 7.14 12.46
N ALA A 212 -9.64 8.27 11.91
CA ALA A 212 -8.44 8.95 12.38
C ALA A 212 -8.57 9.38 13.86
N LYS A 213 -9.73 9.90 14.27
CA LYS A 213 -10.01 10.23 15.68
C LYS A 213 -10.01 9.00 16.59
N LEU A 214 -10.65 7.91 16.15
CA LEU A 214 -10.69 6.65 16.89
C LEU A 214 -9.31 6.01 17.02
N ASP A 215 -8.48 6.10 16.01
CA ASP A 215 -7.13 5.55 16.04
C ASP A 215 -6.22 6.34 16.97
N ARG A 216 -6.35 7.66 17.04
CA ARG A 216 -5.62 8.47 18.05
C ARG A 216 -6.04 8.18 19.49
N ALA A 217 -7.25 7.72 19.73
CA ALA A 217 -7.72 7.32 21.04
C ALA A 217 -7.22 5.94 21.51
N LYS A 218 -6.52 5.21 20.65
CA LYS A 218 -5.97 3.88 20.95
C LYS A 218 -4.46 3.96 21.10
N ASP A 219 -3.92 3.66 22.26
CA ASP A 219 -2.48 3.72 22.56
C ASP A 219 -1.63 2.99 21.50
N GLY A 220 -2.03 1.77 21.13
CA GLY A 220 -1.31 0.98 20.15
C GLY A 220 -1.34 1.55 18.71
N ARG A 221 -2.28 2.42 18.38
CA ARG A 221 -2.30 3.16 17.11
C ARG A 221 -1.50 4.43 17.23
N LEU A 222 -1.70 5.18 18.32
CA LEU A 222 -0.99 6.41 18.55
C LEU A 222 0.52 6.21 18.62
N VAL A 223 1.00 5.17 19.32
CA VAL A 223 2.42 4.86 19.41
C VAL A 223 3.05 4.57 18.03
N ARG A 224 2.31 3.89 17.13
CA ARG A 224 2.78 3.66 15.76
C ARG A 224 2.87 4.95 14.95
N THR A 225 1.85 5.81 15.05
CA THR A 225 1.85 7.10 14.37
C THR A 225 3.03 7.95 14.84
N LEU A 226 3.26 8.03 16.14
CA LEU A 226 4.38 8.78 16.71
C LEU A 226 5.73 8.22 16.27
N SER A 227 5.91 6.90 16.30
CA SER A 227 7.15 6.25 15.86
C SER A 227 7.41 6.48 14.36
N ASN A 228 6.38 6.34 13.52
CA ASN A 228 6.50 6.63 12.09
C ASN A 228 6.81 8.10 11.82
N ASN A 229 6.20 9.01 12.55
CA ASN A 229 6.47 10.44 12.39
C ASN A 229 7.90 10.81 12.76
N ILE A 230 8.47 10.18 13.80
CA ILE A 230 9.89 10.36 14.13
C ILE A 230 10.78 9.86 12.99
N ASP A 231 10.52 8.67 12.45
CA ASP A 231 11.29 8.08 11.34
C ASP A 231 11.22 8.95 10.07
N LEU A 232 10.08 9.60 9.85
CA LEU A 232 9.85 10.49 8.71
C LEU A 232 10.24 11.95 8.98
N GLU A 233 10.85 12.26 10.14
CA GLU A 233 11.17 13.62 10.58
C GLU A 233 9.94 14.55 10.59
N ARG A 234 8.79 14.02 11.01
CA ARG A 234 7.48 14.68 11.06
C ARG A 234 6.97 14.80 12.49
N THR A 235 5.96 15.63 12.66
CA THR A 235 5.19 15.74 13.90
C THR A 235 3.71 15.48 13.59
N MET A 236 2.87 15.41 14.63
CA MET A 236 1.40 15.32 14.50
C MET A 236 0.79 16.51 13.72
N MET A 237 1.56 17.57 13.46
CA MET A 237 1.12 18.65 12.56
C MET A 237 0.99 18.19 11.11
N TRP A 238 1.79 17.20 10.68
CA TRP A 238 1.61 16.60 9.36
C TRP A 238 0.25 15.92 9.25
N ASP A 239 -0.12 15.12 10.25
CA ASP A 239 -1.43 14.44 10.30
C ASP A 239 -2.57 15.46 10.30
N LYS A 240 -2.43 16.53 11.11
CA LYS A 240 -3.42 17.62 11.13
C LYS A 240 -3.57 18.30 9.76
N ASN A 241 -2.47 18.67 9.12
CA ASN A 241 -2.48 19.32 7.81
C ASN A 241 -3.12 18.40 6.75
N TYR A 242 -2.85 17.11 6.83
CA TYR A 242 -3.48 16.12 5.95
C TYR A 242 -5.00 16.05 6.17
N GLU A 243 -5.46 16.01 7.42
CA GLU A 243 -6.88 16.01 7.76
C GLU A 243 -7.56 17.33 7.30
N ASP A 244 -6.93 18.48 7.50
CA ASP A 244 -7.42 19.78 7.05
C ASP A 244 -7.52 19.81 5.50
N ALA A 245 -6.54 19.21 4.80
CA ALA A 245 -6.60 19.07 3.35
C ALA A 245 -7.77 18.17 2.92
N LEU A 246 -8.02 17.05 3.60
CA LEU A 246 -9.17 16.19 3.32
C LEU A 246 -10.51 16.94 3.54
N GLU A 247 -10.61 17.75 4.58
CA GLU A 247 -11.82 18.54 4.88
C GLU A 247 -12.12 19.56 3.78
N SER A 248 -11.10 20.15 3.18
CA SER A 248 -11.24 21.20 2.15
C SER A 248 -11.41 20.68 0.73
N LEU A 249 -11.19 19.37 0.47
CA LEU A 249 -11.31 18.78 -0.87
C LEU A 249 -12.71 19.00 -1.48
N THR A 250 -12.75 19.32 -2.77
CA THR A 250 -13.97 19.27 -3.56
C THR A 250 -14.02 17.99 -4.40
N VAL A 251 -15.22 17.62 -4.84
CA VAL A 251 -15.38 16.43 -5.68
C VAL A 251 -14.74 16.63 -7.06
N GLU A 252 -14.70 17.85 -7.56
CA GLU A 252 -14.03 18.21 -8.80
C GLU A 252 -12.53 17.96 -8.73
N GLN A 253 -11.89 18.38 -7.65
CA GLN A 253 -10.46 18.14 -7.41
C GLN A 253 -10.15 16.64 -7.37
N VAL A 254 -10.95 15.85 -6.64
CA VAL A 254 -10.76 14.39 -6.57
C VAL A 254 -10.94 13.75 -7.95
N ASN A 255 -11.93 14.17 -8.71
CA ASN A 255 -12.18 13.66 -10.06
C ASN A 255 -11.09 14.06 -11.06
N GLU A 256 -10.55 15.26 -10.97
CA GLU A 256 -9.43 15.70 -11.80
C GLU A 256 -8.17 14.88 -11.52
N VAL A 257 -7.85 14.72 -10.24
CA VAL A 257 -6.68 13.94 -9.81
C VAL A 257 -6.84 12.46 -10.19
N PHE A 258 -8.04 11.88 -10.05
CA PHE A 258 -8.28 10.50 -10.49
C PHE A 258 -8.02 10.33 -12.00
N ARG A 259 -8.52 11.22 -12.85
CA ARG A 259 -8.27 11.21 -14.30
C ARG A 259 -6.78 11.37 -14.64
N LYS A 260 -6.07 12.22 -13.90
CA LYS A 260 -4.63 12.48 -14.10
C LYS A 260 -3.78 11.23 -13.86
N TYR A 261 -4.08 10.46 -12.82
CA TYR A 261 -3.19 9.39 -12.36
C TYR A 261 -3.62 7.98 -12.75
N PHE A 262 -4.89 7.75 -13.12
CA PHE A 262 -5.40 6.40 -13.35
C PHE A 262 -5.97 6.14 -14.75
N PRO A 263 -5.30 6.56 -15.84
CA PRO A 263 -5.71 6.16 -17.18
C PRO A 263 -5.60 4.64 -17.35
N LEU A 264 -6.62 4.02 -17.96
CA LEU A 264 -6.74 2.56 -18.05
C LEU A 264 -5.54 1.88 -18.73
N GLU A 265 -4.96 2.52 -19.73
CA GLU A 265 -3.81 2.04 -20.50
C GLU A 265 -2.54 1.84 -19.67
N ASN A 266 -2.45 2.46 -18.50
CA ASN A 266 -1.28 2.36 -17.62
C ASN A 266 -1.34 1.14 -16.69
N PHE A 267 -2.42 0.37 -16.72
CA PHE A 267 -2.56 -0.79 -15.82
C PHE A 267 -1.97 -2.05 -16.42
N SER A 268 -1.04 -2.67 -15.69
CA SER A 268 -0.67 -4.06 -15.91
C SER A 268 -1.69 -4.98 -15.24
N ILE A 269 -2.24 -5.91 -16.00
CA ILE A 269 -3.25 -6.87 -15.53
C ILE A 269 -2.65 -8.26 -15.48
N VAL A 270 -2.85 -8.95 -14.37
CA VAL A 270 -2.47 -10.36 -14.20
C VAL A 270 -3.67 -11.11 -13.64
N LYS A 271 -4.00 -12.20 -14.32
CA LYS A 271 -5.03 -13.16 -13.91
C LYS A 271 -4.36 -14.48 -13.54
N ALA A 272 -4.85 -15.16 -12.52
CA ALA A 272 -4.43 -16.52 -12.19
C ALA A 272 -5.66 -17.38 -11.90
N GLY A 273 -5.74 -18.54 -12.53
CA GLY A 273 -6.88 -19.45 -12.41
C GLY A 273 -6.73 -20.66 -13.32
N ASP A 274 -7.63 -21.62 -13.18
CA ASP A 274 -7.74 -22.80 -14.04
C ASP A 274 -8.23 -22.37 -15.43
N SER A 275 -7.33 -22.36 -16.40
CA SER A 275 -7.62 -21.91 -17.77
C SER A 275 -8.63 -22.80 -18.50
N SER A 276 -8.84 -24.03 -18.06
CA SER A 276 -9.84 -24.96 -18.65
C SER A 276 -11.27 -24.60 -18.28
N LYS A 277 -11.47 -23.67 -17.33
CA LYS A 277 -12.79 -23.22 -16.83
C LYS A 277 -13.15 -21.78 -17.24
N LEU A 278 -12.30 -21.13 -18.06
CA LEU A 278 -12.52 -19.76 -18.54
C LEU A 278 -13.55 -19.68 -19.65
#